data_98abd931d2dc641552c38ebf3ec8be70
#
_entry.id   98abd931d2dc641552c38ebf3ec8be70
#
_cell.length_a   1.000
_cell.length_b   1.000
_cell.length_c   1.000
_cell.angle_alpha   90.00
_cell.angle_beta   90.00
_cell.angle_gamma   90.00
#
_symmetry.space_group_name_H-M   'P 1'
#
loop_
_entity.id
_entity.type
_entity.pdbx_description
1 polymer ?
#
loop_
_entity_poly.entity_id
_entity_poly.type
_entity_poly.pdbx_seq_one_letter_code
_entity_poly.pdbx_strand_id
1 'polypeptide(L)'
;DLHCDNRMLDLVAGGFDAGVRLGESLAQDVVALPLSPPQRMACFAAPRYLKGRTPPATPQALAQHACVNFRMSAGNLYRWEFAAKGRVFEVAVQGPLVSNDNNALIAAVLGGVGIGYAFEDEVRTELASGALLPVLQRWWASFPGFYLYHPSRSQMPRKLRVFIDFMRERLQA
;
A
#
# COMPACT_ATOMS: atom_id res chain seq x y z
N ASP A 1 -13.10 -12.95 -13.49
CA ASP A 1 -11.99 -13.58 -12.76
C ASP A 1 -11.04 -12.50 -12.25
N LEU A 2 -10.84 -12.43 -10.93
CA LEU A 2 -9.96 -11.49 -10.26
C LEU A 2 -8.83 -12.26 -9.59
N HIS A 3 -7.59 -11.97 -10.00
CA HIS A 3 -6.39 -12.56 -9.41
C HIS A 3 -5.59 -11.50 -8.67
N CYS A 4 -5.30 -11.74 -7.38
CA CYS A 4 -4.52 -10.84 -6.55
C CYS A 4 -3.09 -11.38 -6.40
N ASP A 5 -2.12 -10.65 -6.94
CA ASP A 5 -0.69 -10.99 -6.84
C ASP A 5 0.15 -9.72 -6.91
N ASN A 6 1.15 -9.62 -6.03
CA ASN A 6 2.07 -8.49 -6.00
C ASN A 6 3.29 -8.66 -6.92
N ARG A 7 3.42 -9.80 -7.61
CA ARG A 7 4.50 -10.03 -8.59
C ARG A 7 4.29 -9.18 -9.84
N MET A 8 5.40 -8.86 -10.51
CA MET A 8 5.36 -8.29 -11.86
C MET A 8 4.94 -9.41 -12.81
N LEU A 9 3.67 -9.44 -13.17
CA LEU A 9 3.12 -10.42 -14.12
C LEU A 9 3.10 -9.82 -15.53
N ASP A 10 3.51 -10.62 -16.51
CA ASP A 10 3.22 -10.34 -17.90
C ASP A 10 1.73 -10.64 -18.13
N LEU A 11 0.94 -9.60 -18.42
CA LEU A 11 -0.50 -9.73 -18.63
C LEU A 11 -0.82 -10.66 -19.81
N VAL A 12 -0.05 -10.55 -20.90
CA VAL A 12 -0.29 -11.31 -22.13
C VAL A 12 0.04 -12.79 -21.89
N ALA A 13 1.20 -13.08 -21.33
CA ALA A 13 1.60 -14.45 -21.01
C ALA A 13 0.70 -15.09 -19.94
N GLY A 14 0.19 -14.27 -19.01
CA GLY A 14 -0.74 -14.71 -17.96
C GLY A 14 -2.20 -14.82 -18.40
N GLY A 15 -2.54 -14.42 -19.64
CA GLY A 15 -3.91 -14.45 -20.15
C GLY A 15 -4.85 -13.41 -19.51
N PHE A 16 -4.30 -12.36 -18.90
CA PHE A 16 -5.08 -11.30 -18.28
C PHE A 16 -5.44 -10.20 -19.28
N ASP A 17 -6.67 -9.67 -19.19
CA ASP A 17 -7.11 -8.56 -20.03
C ASP A 17 -6.54 -7.20 -19.55
N ALA A 18 -6.36 -7.05 -18.23
CA ALA A 18 -5.83 -5.83 -17.60
C ALA A 18 -5.21 -6.15 -16.25
N GLY A 19 -4.42 -5.20 -15.72
CA GLY A 19 -3.88 -5.24 -14.38
C GLY A 19 -4.12 -3.93 -13.64
N VAL A 20 -4.02 -3.95 -12.33
CA VAL A 20 -4.07 -2.75 -11.47
C VAL A 20 -2.75 -2.63 -10.73
N ARG A 21 -2.13 -1.44 -10.75
CA ARG A 21 -0.86 -1.15 -10.07
C ARG A 21 -0.79 0.31 -9.62
N LEU A 22 0.15 0.60 -8.72
CA LEU A 22 0.55 1.96 -8.43
C LEU A 22 1.20 2.59 -9.67
N GLY A 23 0.94 3.88 -9.90
CA GLY A 23 1.36 4.59 -11.11
C GLY A 23 2.87 4.61 -11.35
N GLU A 24 3.67 4.57 -10.30
CA GLU A 24 5.15 4.50 -10.38
C GLU A 24 5.69 3.15 -10.91
N SER A 25 4.87 2.11 -10.90
CA SER A 25 5.24 0.75 -11.32
C SER A 25 4.80 0.42 -12.75
N LEU A 26 4.34 1.42 -13.53
CA LEU A 26 3.85 1.20 -14.89
C LEU A 26 4.99 1.20 -15.91
N ALA A 27 4.94 0.26 -16.85
CA ALA A 27 5.84 0.24 -18.00
C ALA A 27 5.47 1.33 -19.03
N GLN A 28 6.43 1.76 -19.85
CA GLN A 28 6.22 2.84 -20.83
C GLN A 28 5.29 2.47 -21.99
N ASP A 29 5.08 1.19 -22.27
CA ASP A 29 4.33 0.68 -23.42
C ASP A 29 2.90 0.25 -23.10
N VAL A 30 2.29 0.75 -22.03
CA VAL A 30 0.93 0.39 -21.63
C VAL A 30 -0.01 1.59 -21.67
N VAL A 31 -1.28 1.33 -21.94
CA VAL A 31 -2.34 2.31 -21.74
C VAL A 31 -2.77 2.24 -20.28
N ALA A 32 -2.71 3.36 -19.59
CA ALA A 32 -3.03 3.44 -18.16
C ALA A 32 -4.21 4.39 -17.91
N LEU A 33 -5.14 3.97 -17.05
CA LEU A 33 -6.27 4.75 -16.58
C LEU A 33 -6.16 4.92 -15.07
N PRO A 34 -6.15 6.15 -14.51
CA PRO A 34 -6.16 6.35 -13.06
C PRO A 34 -7.44 5.80 -12.45
N LEU A 35 -7.31 5.01 -11.38
CA LEU A 35 -8.41 4.41 -10.62
C LEU A 35 -8.61 5.02 -9.25
N SER A 36 -7.62 5.74 -8.73
CA SER A 36 -7.72 6.39 -7.43
C SER A 36 -6.94 7.71 -7.42
N PRO A 37 -7.25 8.61 -6.50
CA PRO A 37 -6.38 9.75 -6.21
C PRO A 37 -5.01 9.27 -5.69
N PRO A 38 -4.03 10.17 -5.54
CA PRO A 38 -2.76 9.84 -4.90
C PRO A 38 -2.99 9.16 -3.54
N GLN A 39 -2.23 8.11 -3.28
CA GLN A 39 -2.29 7.34 -2.03
C GLN A 39 -1.19 7.78 -1.08
N ARG A 40 -1.43 7.61 0.22
CA ARG A 40 -0.45 7.91 1.25
C ARG A 40 -0.23 6.68 2.13
N MET A 41 1.04 6.39 2.44
CA MET A 41 1.37 5.33 3.38
C MET A 41 1.32 5.87 4.81
N ALA A 42 0.53 5.24 5.66
CA ALA A 42 0.40 5.55 7.07
C ALA A 42 1.27 4.63 7.93
N CYS A 43 1.96 5.21 8.90
CA CYS A 43 2.59 4.50 10.00
C CYS A 43 1.69 4.67 11.23
N PHE A 44 1.34 3.59 11.91
CA PHE A 44 0.34 3.62 12.98
C PHE A 44 0.59 2.56 14.05
N ALA A 45 0.00 2.74 15.22
CA ALA A 45 0.06 1.77 16.32
C ALA A 45 -1.21 1.82 17.16
N ALA A 46 -1.58 0.71 17.79
CA ALA A 46 -2.65 0.70 18.78
C ALA A 46 -2.24 1.45 20.06
N PRO A 47 -3.18 2.15 20.75
CA PRO A 47 -2.90 2.81 22.03
C PRO A 47 -2.25 1.88 23.07
N ARG A 48 -2.70 0.60 23.10
CA ARG A 48 -2.14 -0.41 24.02
C ARG A 48 -0.66 -0.69 23.78
N TYR A 49 -0.19 -0.63 22.53
CA TYR A 49 1.24 -0.79 22.23
C TYR A 49 2.06 0.40 22.72
N LEU A 50 1.53 1.61 22.55
CA LEU A 50 2.22 2.85 22.93
C LEU A 50 2.18 3.12 24.44
N LYS A 51 1.30 2.45 25.19
CA LYS A 51 1.18 2.63 26.64
C LYS A 51 2.52 2.31 27.32
N GLY A 52 3.10 3.31 27.99
CA GLY A 52 4.39 3.20 28.66
C GLY A 52 5.62 3.19 27.74
N ARG A 53 5.45 3.47 26.45
CA ARG A 53 6.53 3.62 25.48
C ARG A 53 6.56 5.04 24.91
N THR A 54 7.72 5.58 24.69
CA THR A 54 7.87 6.85 23.97
C THR A 54 7.66 6.59 22.49
N PRO A 55 6.69 7.24 21.81
CA PRO A 55 6.51 7.07 20.36
C PRO A 55 7.77 7.49 19.59
N PRO A 56 8.07 6.85 18.44
CA PRO A 56 9.23 7.23 17.63
C PRO A 56 9.07 8.66 17.11
N ALA A 57 10.09 9.50 17.33
CA ALA A 57 10.12 10.89 16.85
C ALA A 57 10.60 11.01 15.40
N THR A 58 11.36 10.03 14.91
CA THR A 58 11.90 9.94 13.56
C THR A 58 11.75 8.53 13.00
N PRO A 59 11.74 8.34 11.67
CA PRO A 59 11.69 7.01 11.07
C PRO A 59 12.82 6.08 11.52
N GLN A 60 14.03 6.61 11.80
CA GLN A 60 15.16 5.82 12.28
C GLN A 60 14.93 5.27 13.70
N ALA A 61 14.12 5.96 14.52
CA ALA A 61 13.78 5.49 15.85
C ALA A 61 12.91 4.22 15.85
N LEU A 62 12.32 3.83 14.70
CA LEU A 62 11.62 2.55 14.52
C LEU A 62 12.51 1.34 14.83
N ALA A 63 13.82 1.47 14.74
CA ALA A 63 14.77 0.42 15.15
C ALA A 63 14.64 0.03 16.64
N GLN A 64 14.04 0.88 17.48
CA GLN A 64 13.79 0.63 18.90
C GLN A 64 12.39 0.11 19.19
N HIS A 65 11.60 -0.14 18.17
CA HIS A 65 10.21 -0.59 18.28
C HIS A 65 10.01 -1.94 17.59
N ALA A 66 9.07 -2.72 18.11
CA ALA A 66 8.53 -3.86 17.39
C ALA A 66 7.69 -3.34 16.22
N CYS A 67 7.98 -3.79 15.00
CA CYS A 67 7.24 -3.45 13.80
C CYS A 67 6.62 -4.71 13.18
N VAL A 68 5.47 -4.55 12.54
CA VAL A 68 4.76 -5.63 11.86
C VAL A 68 5.08 -5.53 10.37
N ASN A 69 5.82 -6.51 9.84
CA ASN A 69 6.43 -6.42 8.51
C ASN A 69 5.58 -7.07 7.42
N PHE A 70 5.60 -6.47 6.23
CA PHE A 70 5.02 -7.03 5.03
C PHE A 70 6.07 -7.81 4.22
N ARG A 71 5.70 -9.04 3.78
CA ARG A 71 6.52 -9.86 2.88
C ARG A 71 6.04 -9.69 1.46
N MET A 72 6.92 -9.22 0.62
CA MET A 72 6.68 -9.13 -0.82
C MET A 72 6.66 -10.52 -1.46
N SER A 73 5.97 -10.66 -2.59
CA SER A 73 5.90 -11.93 -3.33
C SER A 73 7.26 -12.46 -3.80
N ALA A 74 8.26 -11.58 -3.94
CA ALA A 74 9.65 -11.96 -4.21
C ALA A 74 10.39 -12.53 -2.99
N GLY A 75 9.72 -12.59 -1.80
CA GLY A 75 10.27 -13.15 -0.58
C GLY A 75 11.00 -12.15 0.33
N ASN A 76 11.37 -10.98 -0.18
CA ASN A 76 11.98 -9.90 0.61
C ASN A 76 10.94 -9.19 1.50
N LEU A 77 11.41 -8.55 2.58
CA LEU A 77 10.58 -7.68 3.40
C LEU A 77 10.46 -6.31 2.73
N TYR A 78 9.25 -5.73 2.80
CA TYR A 78 9.02 -4.37 2.34
C TYR A 78 9.79 -3.38 3.23
N ARG A 79 10.55 -2.49 2.61
CA ARG A 79 11.22 -1.39 3.31
C ARG A 79 10.26 -0.23 3.38
N TRP A 80 10.03 0.29 4.60
CA TRP A 80 9.06 1.36 4.79
C TRP A 80 9.57 2.68 4.22
N GLU A 81 8.76 3.33 3.43
CA GLU A 81 9.11 4.55 2.72
C GLU A 81 8.58 5.78 3.45
N PHE A 82 9.47 6.71 3.72
CA PHE A 82 9.13 7.97 4.37
C PHE A 82 9.60 9.14 3.51
N ALA A 83 8.95 10.30 3.67
CA ALA A 83 9.30 11.52 2.94
C ALA A 83 9.78 12.62 3.87
N ALA A 84 10.85 13.30 3.47
CA ALA A 84 11.34 14.49 4.15
C ALA A 84 11.94 15.48 3.14
N LYS A 85 11.57 16.76 3.25
CA LYS A 85 12.10 17.84 2.40
C LYS A 85 12.04 17.51 0.90
N GLY A 86 10.91 16.91 0.46
CA GLY A 86 10.70 16.52 -0.94
C GLY A 86 11.48 15.29 -1.42
N ARG A 87 12.12 14.53 -0.52
CA ARG A 87 12.83 13.30 -0.85
C ARG A 87 12.21 12.13 -0.12
N VAL A 88 12.01 11.02 -0.85
CA VAL A 88 11.63 9.73 -0.29
C VAL A 88 12.88 8.96 0.11
N PHE A 89 12.82 8.25 1.22
CA PHE A 89 13.88 7.36 1.69
C PHE A 89 13.28 6.15 2.41
N GLU A 90 14.01 5.06 2.39
CA GLU A 90 13.59 3.79 2.96
C GLU A 90 14.17 3.54 4.34
N VAL A 91 13.39 2.85 5.19
CA VAL A 91 13.83 2.37 6.49
C VAL A 91 13.53 0.87 6.59
N ALA A 92 14.56 0.08 6.90
CA ALA A 92 14.38 -1.31 7.27
C ALA A 92 13.92 -1.38 8.73
N VAL A 93 12.84 -2.12 8.97
CA VAL A 93 12.28 -2.31 10.30
C VAL A 93 12.30 -3.79 10.68
N GLN A 94 12.22 -4.08 12.00
CA GLN A 94 12.22 -5.44 12.53
C GLN A 94 11.08 -5.62 13.52
N GLY A 95 10.64 -6.86 13.70
CA GLY A 95 9.62 -7.16 14.69
C GLY A 95 9.16 -8.62 14.65
N PRO A 96 8.26 -8.97 15.55
CA PRO A 96 7.89 -10.36 15.82
C PRO A 96 6.95 -10.98 14.79
N LEU A 97 6.36 -10.17 13.89
CA LEU A 97 5.38 -10.67 12.92
C LEU A 97 5.70 -10.19 11.51
N VAL A 98 5.59 -11.12 10.58
CA VAL A 98 5.69 -10.90 9.13
C VAL A 98 4.49 -11.59 8.45
N SER A 99 3.79 -10.89 7.57
CA SER A 99 2.72 -11.46 6.75
C SER A 99 2.76 -10.87 5.34
N ASN A 100 2.12 -11.50 4.40
CA ASN A 100 1.85 -10.99 3.05
C ASN A 100 0.36 -10.60 2.88
N ASP A 101 -0.36 -10.48 3.98
CA ASP A 101 -1.76 -10.07 4.03
C ASP A 101 -1.92 -8.82 4.90
N ASN A 102 -2.39 -7.71 4.33
CA ASN A 102 -2.53 -6.44 5.04
C ASN A 102 -3.60 -6.51 6.15
N ASN A 103 -4.68 -7.27 5.97
CA ASN A 103 -5.71 -7.40 7.00
C ASN A 103 -5.15 -8.10 8.24
N ALA A 104 -4.34 -9.15 8.04
CA ALA A 104 -3.65 -9.82 9.14
C ALA A 104 -2.66 -8.90 9.86
N LEU A 105 -1.94 -8.04 9.11
CA LEU A 105 -1.02 -7.05 9.70
C LEU A 105 -1.78 -6.01 10.51
N ILE A 106 -2.85 -5.44 9.97
CA ILE A 106 -3.68 -4.43 10.66
C ILE A 106 -4.29 -5.04 11.92
N ALA A 107 -4.83 -6.26 11.85
CA ALA A 107 -5.37 -6.97 13.01
C ALA A 107 -4.31 -7.20 14.10
N ALA A 108 -3.10 -7.57 13.73
CA ALA A 108 -1.98 -7.73 14.66
C ALA A 108 -1.60 -6.40 15.35
N VAL A 109 -1.59 -5.29 14.61
CA VAL A 109 -1.32 -3.96 15.17
C VAL A 109 -2.44 -3.54 16.12
N LEU A 110 -3.71 -3.74 15.76
CA LEU A 110 -4.86 -3.56 16.66
C LEU A 110 -4.74 -4.41 17.92
N GLY A 111 -4.19 -5.62 17.79
CA GLY A 111 -3.80 -6.50 18.88
C GLY A 111 -2.65 -5.99 19.76
N GLY A 112 -1.93 -4.93 19.36
CA GLY A 112 -0.81 -4.35 20.10
C GLY A 112 0.51 -5.05 19.89
N VAL A 113 0.69 -5.81 18.82
CA VAL A 113 1.94 -6.54 18.51
C VAL A 113 3.09 -5.57 18.21
N GLY A 114 2.82 -4.43 17.58
CA GLY A 114 3.82 -3.47 17.19
C GLY A 114 3.27 -2.27 16.43
N ILE A 115 4.17 -1.53 15.78
CA ILE A 115 3.86 -0.46 14.84
C ILE A 115 3.62 -1.08 13.47
N GLY A 116 2.59 -0.61 12.77
CA GLY A 116 2.21 -1.03 11.43
C GLY A 116 2.43 0.03 10.37
N TYR A 117 2.37 -0.40 9.11
CA TYR A 117 2.54 0.44 7.94
C TYR A 117 1.68 -0.10 6.81
N ALA A 118 0.72 0.69 6.32
CA ALA A 118 -0.21 0.34 5.26
C ALA A 118 -0.73 1.60 4.57
N PHE A 119 -1.51 1.48 3.51
CA PHE A 119 -2.19 2.63 2.92
C PHE A 119 -3.12 3.27 3.94
N GLU A 120 -3.12 4.61 4.00
CA GLU A 120 -3.96 5.37 4.92
C GLU A 120 -5.44 5.02 4.78
N ASP A 121 -5.89 4.76 3.55
CA ASP A 121 -7.27 4.38 3.25
C ASP A 121 -7.67 3.05 3.88
N GLU A 122 -6.75 2.09 4.01
CA GLU A 122 -7.01 0.79 4.64
C GLU A 122 -7.22 0.87 6.15
N VAL A 123 -6.75 1.93 6.79
CA VAL A 123 -6.84 2.14 8.26
C VAL A 123 -7.58 3.43 8.64
N ARG A 124 -8.26 4.04 7.69
CA ARG A 124 -8.96 5.32 7.89
C ARG A 124 -9.98 5.27 9.02
N THR A 125 -10.77 4.21 9.08
CA THR A 125 -11.78 4.00 10.11
C THR A 125 -11.16 3.86 11.49
N GLU A 126 -10.10 3.09 11.61
CA GLU A 126 -9.40 2.83 12.87
C GLU A 126 -8.66 4.09 13.37
N LEU A 127 -8.08 4.87 12.46
CA LEU A 127 -7.49 6.17 12.78
C LEU A 127 -8.56 7.17 13.23
N ALA A 128 -9.69 7.24 12.55
CA ALA A 128 -10.78 8.15 12.88
C ALA A 128 -11.43 7.81 14.24
N SER A 129 -11.56 6.52 14.57
CA SER A 129 -12.11 6.05 15.85
C SER A 129 -11.11 6.11 17.00
N GLY A 130 -9.83 6.30 16.75
CA GLY A 130 -8.77 6.24 17.74
C GLY A 130 -8.36 4.81 18.15
N ALA A 131 -8.88 3.78 17.49
CA ALA A 131 -8.44 2.40 17.66
C ALA A 131 -6.97 2.22 17.24
N LEU A 132 -6.54 3.01 16.25
CA LEU A 132 -5.15 3.22 15.86
C LEU A 132 -4.77 4.70 16.02
N LEU A 133 -3.54 4.95 16.43
CA LEU A 133 -2.97 6.28 16.53
C LEU A 133 -1.93 6.48 15.42
N PRO A 134 -1.92 7.65 14.73
CA PRO A 134 -0.92 7.95 13.73
C PRO A 134 0.45 8.12 14.39
N VAL A 135 1.46 7.52 13.80
CA VAL A 135 2.86 7.61 14.21
C VAL A 135 3.64 8.20 13.04
N LEU A 136 4.59 9.09 13.29
CA LEU A 136 5.45 9.70 12.27
C LEU A 136 4.66 10.41 11.14
N GLN A 137 3.48 10.95 11.39
CA GLN A 137 2.55 11.46 10.36
C GLN A 137 3.18 12.48 9.42
N ARG A 138 4.10 13.34 9.92
CA ARG A 138 4.82 14.33 9.11
C ARG A 138 5.79 13.73 8.09
N TRP A 139 6.07 12.43 8.20
CA TRP A 139 7.00 11.68 7.35
C TRP A 139 6.27 10.77 6.34
N TRP A 140 4.95 10.70 6.38
CA TRP A 140 4.19 9.83 5.51
C TRP A 140 4.44 10.19 4.05
N ALA A 141 4.89 9.20 3.26
CA ALA A 141 5.12 9.35 1.84
C ALA A 141 3.82 9.26 1.06
N SER A 142 3.70 10.07 0.01
CA SER A 142 2.60 10.00 -0.96
C SER A 142 3.09 9.38 -2.25
N PHE A 143 2.23 8.59 -2.86
CA PHE A 143 2.48 7.88 -4.11
C PHE A 143 1.42 8.26 -5.15
N PRO A 144 1.70 8.15 -6.46
CA PRO A 144 0.66 8.14 -7.46
C PRO A 144 -0.38 7.08 -7.11
N GLY A 145 -1.67 7.36 -7.38
CA GLY A 145 -2.72 6.41 -7.09
C GLY A 145 -2.62 5.12 -7.87
N PHE A 146 -3.62 4.29 -7.74
CA PHE A 146 -3.74 3.06 -8.53
C PHE A 146 -4.17 3.38 -9.96
N TYR A 147 -3.65 2.61 -10.90
CA TYR A 147 -3.97 2.67 -12.31
C TYR A 147 -4.37 1.31 -12.82
N LEU A 148 -5.45 1.26 -13.61
CA LEU A 148 -5.71 0.14 -14.47
C LEU A 148 -4.86 0.29 -15.73
N TYR A 149 -4.13 -0.76 -16.09
CA TYR A 149 -3.30 -0.77 -17.29
C TYR A 149 -3.60 -2.00 -18.15
N HIS A 150 -3.43 -1.85 -19.45
CA HIS A 150 -3.56 -2.95 -20.41
C HIS A 150 -2.58 -2.77 -21.56
N PRO A 151 -2.20 -3.84 -22.28
CA PRO A 151 -1.32 -3.75 -23.43
C PRO A 151 -1.93 -2.87 -24.52
N SER A 152 -1.17 -1.90 -25.05
CA SER A 152 -1.64 -0.97 -26.10
C SER A 152 -1.83 -1.64 -27.47
N ARG A 153 -1.20 -2.81 -27.69
CA ARG A 153 -1.07 -3.46 -28.99
C ARG A 153 -2.23 -4.43 -29.33
N SER A 154 -3.12 -4.75 -28.42
CA SER A 154 -4.26 -5.62 -28.69
C SER A 154 -5.53 -4.80 -28.88
N GLN A 155 -6.40 -5.21 -29.80
CA GLN A 155 -7.75 -4.68 -29.84
C GLN A 155 -8.40 -4.92 -28.47
N MET A 156 -8.77 -3.83 -27.80
CA MET A 156 -9.39 -3.89 -26.47
C MET A 156 -10.65 -4.78 -26.53
N PRO A 157 -10.71 -5.88 -25.77
CA PRO A 157 -11.90 -6.72 -25.71
C PRO A 157 -13.10 -5.91 -25.25
N ARG A 158 -14.29 -6.19 -25.80
CA ARG A 158 -15.53 -5.49 -25.42
C ARG A 158 -15.80 -5.55 -23.92
N LYS A 159 -15.53 -6.69 -23.27
CA LYS A 159 -15.65 -6.88 -21.81
C LYS A 159 -14.78 -5.90 -21.02
N LEU A 160 -13.53 -5.68 -21.46
CA LEU A 160 -12.61 -4.74 -20.81
C LEU A 160 -13.06 -3.29 -20.99
N ARG A 161 -13.57 -2.93 -22.18
CA ARG A 161 -14.13 -1.60 -22.42
C ARG A 161 -15.28 -1.29 -21.47
N VAL A 162 -16.26 -2.21 -21.36
CA VAL A 162 -17.40 -2.06 -20.45
C VAL A 162 -16.92 -1.91 -18.98
N PHE A 163 -15.92 -2.69 -18.59
CA PHE A 163 -15.34 -2.57 -17.24
C PHE A 163 -14.66 -1.22 -17.01
N ILE A 164 -13.89 -0.73 -17.97
CA ILE A 164 -13.23 0.59 -17.90
C ILE A 164 -14.26 1.71 -17.80
N ASP A 165 -15.32 1.65 -18.62
CA ASP A 165 -16.37 2.67 -18.62
C ASP A 165 -17.12 2.68 -17.28
N PHE A 166 -17.46 1.51 -16.74
CA PHE A 166 -18.04 1.37 -15.40
C PHE A 166 -17.12 1.97 -14.31
N MET A 167 -15.82 1.69 -14.35
CA MET A 167 -14.87 2.24 -13.37
C MET A 167 -14.77 3.76 -13.47
N ARG A 168 -14.75 4.32 -14.69
CA ARG A 168 -14.73 5.78 -14.90
C ARG A 168 -15.95 6.47 -14.32
N GLU A 169 -17.13 5.92 -14.54
CA GLU A 169 -18.38 6.46 -13.96
C GLU A 169 -18.34 6.49 -12.44
N ARG A 170 -17.82 5.41 -11.81
CA ARG A 170 -17.71 5.32 -10.34
C ARG A 170 -16.68 6.26 -9.73
N LEU A 171 -15.63 6.58 -10.47
CA LEU A 171 -14.57 7.48 -9.99
C LEU A 171 -14.93 8.97 -10.13
N GLN A 172 -15.95 9.29 -10.94
CA GLN A 172 -16.45 10.67 -11.14
C GLN A 172 -17.64 10.99 -10.22
N ALA A 173 -18.22 10.01 -9.54
CA ALA A 173 -19.32 10.14 -8.60
C ALA A 173 -18.81 10.38 -7.17
#